data_133bf2f44d71ee05946b06d666563c60
#
_entry.id   133bf2f44d71ee05946b06d666563c60
#
_cell.length_a   1.000
_cell.length_b   1.000
_cell.length_c   1.000
_cell.angle_alpha   90.00
_cell.angle_beta   90.00
_cell.angle_gamma   90.00
#
_symmetry.space_group_name_H-M   'P 1'
#
loop_
_entity.id
_entity.type
_entity.pdbx_description
1 polymer ?
#
loop_
_entity_poly.entity_id
_entity_poly.type
_entity_poly.pdbx_seq_one_letter_code
_entity_poly.pdbx_strand_id
1 'polypeptide(L)'
;MTELLAYVDESERPGRYLMSCVVIDRADAGRARSAARGLLLPGQRRLHFHSESDRRQRSLVADLLAIDVGASVFVCRSAPGRRTAQARAACLAAIVVDLQSTGEPVRLTLESRHNQDADDHPVIWAARR
;
A
#
# COMPACT_ATOMS: atom_id res chain seq x y z
N MET A 1 20.97 -11.88 1.12
CA MET A 1 19.49 -11.88 1.17
C MET A 1 19.03 -10.53 1.68
N THR A 2 18.28 -9.82 0.88
CA THR A 2 17.84 -8.45 1.16
C THR A 2 16.46 -8.48 1.82
N GLU A 3 16.28 -7.70 2.88
CA GLU A 3 14.94 -7.53 3.45
C GLU A 3 14.17 -6.50 2.63
N LEU A 4 12.96 -6.85 2.25
CA LEU A 4 12.04 -5.94 1.57
C LEU A 4 11.09 -5.32 2.59
N LEU A 5 10.79 -4.05 2.39
CA LEU A 5 9.75 -3.34 3.15
C LEU A 5 8.54 -3.14 2.25
N ALA A 6 7.39 -3.62 2.69
CA ALA A 6 6.14 -3.48 1.96
C ALA A 6 5.16 -2.64 2.77
N TYR A 7 4.61 -1.61 2.13
CA TYR A 7 3.64 -0.70 2.73
C TYR A 7 2.33 -0.81 1.97
N VAL A 8 1.26 -1.03 2.70
CA VAL A 8 -0.07 -1.26 2.13
C VAL A 8 -1.04 -0.18 2.59
N ASP A 9 -1.79 0.34 1.65
CA ASP A 9 -2.88 1.28 1.89
C ASP A 9 -4.10 0.88 1.07
N GLU A 10 -5.27 1.31 1.51
CA GLU A 10 -6.54 0.94 0.89
C GLU A 10 -7.27 2.14 0.30
N SER A 11 -8.10 1.87 -0.69
CA SER A 11 -9.00 2.85 -1.28
C SER A 11 -10.30 2.15 -1.70
N GLU A 12 -11.42 2.71 -1.30
CA GLU A 12 -12.74 2.24 -1.73
C GLU A 12 -13.30 3.14 -2.81
N ARG A 13 -13.89 2.51 -3.83
CA ARG A 13 -14.65 3.16 -4.88
C ARG A 13 -15.95 2.39 -5.07
N PRO A 14 -17.03 3.02 -5.58
CA PRO A 14 -18.25 2.27 -5.87
C PRO A 14 -17.97 1.03 -6.72
N GLY A 15 -18.37 -0.14 -6.22
CA GLY A 15 -18.17 -1.42 -6.90
C GLY A 15 -16.74 -1.95 -6.91
N ARG A 16 -15.77 -1.29 -6.25
CA ARG A 16 -14.36 -1.72 -6.24
C ARG A 16 -13.69 -1.44 -4.90
N TYR A 17 -12.93 -2.42 -4.44
CA TYR A 17 -12.03 -2.28 -3.32
C TYR A 17 -10.60 -2.37 -3.85
N LEU A 18 -9.78 -1.40 -3.54
CA LEU A 18 -8.40 -1.35 -4.00
C LEU A 18 -7.44 -1.39 -2.82
N MET A 19 -6.36 -2.09 -3.00
CA MET A 19 -5.27 -2.13 -2.04
C MET A 19 -3.96 -1.93 -2.78
N SER A 20 -3.24 -0.87 -2.45
CA SER A 20 -1.93 -0.60 -3.02
C SER A 20 -0.83 -1.20 -2.15
N CYS A 21 0.20 -1.72 -2.78
CA CYS A 21 1.38 -2.23 -2.10
C CYS A 21 2.62 -1.61 -2.72
N VAL A 22 3.39 -0.90 -1.89
CA VAL A 22 4.68 -0.33 -2.30
C VAL A 22 5.77 -1.16 -1.67
N VAL A 23 6.71 -1.65 -2.48
CA VAL A 23 7.82 -2.50 -2.04
C VAL A 23 9.12 -1.76 -2.25
N ILE A 24 9.92 -1.70 -1.20
CA ILE A 24 11.20 -1.01 -1.18
C ILE A 24 12.24 -1.95 -0.60
N ASP A 25 13.40 -2.04 -1.23
CA ASP A 25 14.56 -2.66 -0.60
C ASP A 25 14.94 -1.85 0.64
N ARG A 26 15.17 -2.54 1.75
CA ARG A 26 15.53 -1.88 3.00
C ARG A 26 16.73 -0.94 2.84
N ALA A 27 17.70 -1.32 2.02
CA ALA A 27 18.88 -0.50 1.74
C ALA A 27 18.52 0.85 1.09
N ASP A 28 17.40 0.91 0.35
CA ASP A 28 16.96 2.10 -0.36
C ASP A 28 15.90 2.92 0.42
N ALA A 29 15.44 2.42 1.56
CA ALA A 29 14.33 3.03 2.31
C ALA A 29 14.64 4.46 2.75
N GLY A 30 15.86 4.73 3.21
CA GLY A 30 16.27 6.07 3.63
C GLY A 30 16.19 7.08 2.49
N ARG A 31 16.65 6.70 1.33
CA ARG A 31 16.64 7.52 0.11
C ARG A 31 15.22 7.77 -0.38
N ALA A 32 14.39 6.75 -0.39
CA ALA A 32 12.99 6.87 -0.78
C ALA A 32 12.21 7.79 0.18
N ARG A 33 12.43 7.66 1.48
CA ARG A 33 11.81 8.53 2.48
C ARG A 33 12.25 9.98 2.32
N SER A 34 13.53 10.22 2.09
CA SER A 34 14.04 11.57 1.85
C SER A 34 13.43 12.20 0.61
N ALA A 35 13.32 11.44 -0.48
CA ALA A 35 12.67 11.88 -1.71
C ALA A 35 11.19 12.22 -1.47
N ALA A 36 10.46 11.36 -0.73
CA ALA A 36 9.06 11.60 -0.41
C ALA A 36 8.87 12.85 0.48
N ARG A 37 9.73 13.04 1.48
CA ARG A 37 9.69 14.24 2.33
C ARG A 37 9.97 15.52 1.54
N GLY A 38 10.81 15.45 0.53
CA GLY A 38 11.10 16.57 -0.35
C GLY A 38 9.90 17.07 -1.14
N LEU A 39 8.82 16.28 -1.22
CA LEU A 39 7.57 16.66 -1.88
C LEU A 39 6.65 17.48 -0.99
N LEU A 40 6.91 17.53 0.32
CA LEU A 40 6.10 18.30 1.25
C LEU A 40 6.29 19.80 1.04
N LEU A 41 5.18 20.52 1.07
CA LEU A 41 5.23 21.98 1.11
C LEU A 41 5.69 22.46 2.50
N PRO A 42 6.24 23.69 2.59
CA PRO A 42 6.60 24.26 3.89
C PRO A 42 5.43 24.19 4.89
N GLY A 43 5.69 23.61 6.06
CA GLY A 43 4.68 23.44 7.10
C GLY A 43 3.81 22.19 6.98
N GLN A 44 3.87 21.47 5.89
CA GLN A 44 3.18 20.18 5.78
C GLN A 44 3.90 19.08 6.53
N ARG A 45 3.15 18.27 7.28
CA ARG A 45 3.65 17.08 7.96
C ARG A 45 3.40 15.80 7.19
N ARG A 46 2.34 15.78 6.36
CA ARG A 46 1.89 14.62 5.58
C ARG A 46 1.37 15.09 4.23
N LEU A 47 1.47 14.21 3.25
CA LEU A 47 0.79 14.38 1.99
C LEU A 47 -0.63 13.80 2.10
N HIS A 48 -1.62 14.65 1.86
CA HIS A 48 -3.01 14.25 1.69
C HIS A 48 -3.40 14.54 0.24
N PHE A 49 -3.22 13.55 -0.62
CA PHE A 49 -3.38 13.73 -2.06
C PHE A 49 -4.75 14.31 -2.44
N HIS A 50 -5.80 13.82 -1.80
CA HIS A 50 -7.16 14.30 -2.07
C HIS A 50 -7.40 15.76 -1.69
N SER A 51 -6.63 16.28 -0.75
CA SER A 51 -6.73 17.68 -0.28
C SER A 51 -5.93 18.64 -1.14
N GLU A 52 -5.14 18.14 -2.08
CA GLU A 52 -4.32 18.97 -2.94
C GLU A 52 -5.11 19.45 -4.16
N SER A 53 -4.72 20.61 -4.71
CA SER A 53 -5.26 21.11 -5.98
C SER A 53 -4.95 20.14 -7.13
N ASP A 54 -5.73 20.21 -8.20
CA ASP A 54 -5.50 19.35 -9.38
C ASP A 54 -4.10 19.55 -9.97
N ARG A 55 -3.63 20.78 -10.00
CA ARG A 55 -2.27 21.10 -10.46
C ARG A 55 -1.21 20.47 -9.58
N ARG A 56 -1.39 20.57 -8.25
CA ARG A 56 -0.47 19.96 -7.28
C ARG A 56 -0.51 18.44 -7.37
N GLN A 57 -1.68 17.84 -7.54
CA GLN A 57 -1.82 16.40 -7.71
C GLN A 57 -1.04 15.89 -8.93
N ARG A 58 -1.12 16.58 -10.06
CA ARG A 58 -0.35 16.20 -11.25
C ARG A 58 1.15 16.32 -11.04
N SER A 59 1.59 17.36 -10.38
CA SER A 59 3.00 17.55 -10.03
C SER A 59 3.49 16.46 -9.09
N LEU A 60 2.70 16.10 -8.08
CA LEU A 60 3.02 15.01 -7.14
C LEU A 60 3.12 13.65 -7.83
N VAL A 61 2.21 13.35 -8.75
CA VAL A 61 2.27 12.09 -9.50
C VAL A 61 3.57 11.99 -10.30
N ALA A 62 3.95 13.06 -10.99
CA ALA A 62 5.20 13.10 -11.76
C ALA A 62 6.42 12.89 -10.85
N ASP A 63 6.45 13.55 -9.69
CA ASP A 63 7.55 13.44 -8.75
C ASP A 63 7.62 12.07 -8.09
N LEU A 64 6.46 11.49 -7.75
CA LEU A 64 6.39 10.14 -7.16
C LEU A 64 6.86 9.07 -8.14
N LEU A 65 6.55 9.22 -9.43
CA LEU A 65 7.02 8.28 -10.46
C LEU A 65 8.54 8.29 -10.63
N ALA A 66 9.20 9.37 -10.22
CA ALA A 66 10.66 9.46 -10.24
C ALA A 66 11.34 8.75 -9.07
N ILE A 67 10.57 8.36 -8.04
CA ILE A 67 11.10 7.57 -6.91
C ILE A 67 11.18 6.10 -7.34
N ASP A 68 12.34 5.52 -7.19
CA ASP A 68 12.59 4.13 -7.59
C ASP A 68 12.06 3.15 -6.53
N VAL A 69 10.78 2.80 -6.66
CA VAL A 69 10.10 1.82 -5.82
C VAL A 69 9.20 0.93 -6.67
N GLY A 70 9.00 -0.30 -6.25
CA GLY A 70 7.99 -1.18 -6.84
C GLY A 70 6.61 -0.84 -6.28
N ALA A 71 5.61 -0.75 -7.12
CA ALA A 71 4.23 -0.52 -6.69
C ALA A 71 3.26 -1.40 -7.47
N SER A 72 2.28 -1.94 -6.77
CA SER A 72 1.22 -2.78 -7.33
C SER A 72 -0.12 -2.37 -6.75
N VAL A 73 -1.18 -2.52 -7.52
CA VAL A 73 -2.54 -2.29 -7.06
C VAL A 73 -3.34 -3.57 -7.23
N PHE A 74 -3.95 -4.01 -6.15
CA PHE A 74 -4.82 -5.18 -6.12
C PHE A 74 -6.26 -4.70 -6.07
N VAL A 75 -7.07 -5.17 -7.00
CA VAL A 75 -8.45 -4.74 -7.16
C VAL A 75 -9.38 -5.91 -6.93
N CYS A 76 -10.30 -5.76 -5.99
CA CYS A 76 -11.39 -6.68 -5.81
C CYS A 76 -12.69 -6.00 -6.23
N ARG A 77 -13.36 -6.54 -7.25
CA ARG A 77 -14.67 -6.04 -7.67
C ARG A 77 -15.70 -6.49 -6.66
N SER A 78 -16.50 -5.54 -6.18
CA SER A 78 -17.61 -5.85 -5.30
C SER A 78 -18.76 -6.40 -6.12
N ALA A 79 -19.11 -7.67 -5.91
CA ALA A 79 -20.38 -8.21 -6.37
C ALA A 79 -21.50 -7.74 -5.42
N PRO A 80 -22.78 -7.69 -5.87
CA PRO A 80 -23.89 -7.44 -4.97
C PRO A 80 -23.86 -8.39 -3.77
N GLY A 81 -23.91 -7.82 -2.56
CA GLY A 81 -23.85 -8.59 -1.31
C GLY A 81 -22.44 -8.90 -0.78
N ARG A 82 -21.38 -8.57 -1.50
CA ARG A 82 -20.02 -8.76 -0.99
C ARG A 82 -19.68 -7.67 0.02
N ARG A 83 -19.26 -8.09 1.20
CA ARG A 83 -18.85 -7.18 2.28
C ARG A 83 -17.45 -6.62 2.03
N THR A 84 -17.24 -5.38 2.47
CA THR A 84 -15.89 -4.74 2.45
C THR A 84 -14.83 -5.62 3.11
N ALA A 85 -15.15 -6.26 4.23
CA ALA A 85 -14.23 -7.14 4.93
C ALA A 85 -13.78 -8.33 4.06
N GLN A 86 -14.66 -8.89 3.24
CA GLN A 86 -14.31 -9.97 2.31
C GLN A 86 -13.41 -9.49 1.18
N ALA A 87 -13.69 -8.30 0.63
CA ALA A 87 -12.87 -7.69 -0.40
C ALA A 87 -11.47 -7.36 0.13
N ARG A 88 -11.39 -6.81 1.34
CA ARG A 88 -10.11 -6.55 2.03
C ARG A 88 -9.32 -7.84 2.22
N ALA A 89 -9.96 -8.90 2.71
CA ALA A 89 -9.31 -10.18 2.92
C ALA A 89 -8.76 -10.77 1.61
N ALA A 90 -9.53 -10.69 0.53
CA ALA A 90 -9.10 -11.17 -0.78
C ALA A 90 -7.87 -10.41 -1.31
N CYS A 91 -7.87 -9.09 -1.22
CA CYS A 91 -6.74 -8.26 -1.61
C CYS A 91 -5.50 -8.56 -0.76
N LEU A 92 -5.68 -8.64 0.55
CA LEU A 92 -4.57 -8.87 1.49
C LEU A 92 -3.94 -10.25 1.27
N ALA A 93 -4.74 -11.29 1.06
CA ALA A 93 -4.24 -12.62 0.75
C ALA A 93 -3.43 -12.62 -0.56
N ALA A 94 -3.92 -11.94 -1.59
CA ALA A 94 -3.21 -11.82 -2.86
C ALA A 94 -1.87 -11.08 -2.71
N ILE A 95 -1.82 -10.03 -1.90
CA ILE A 95 -0.58 -9.31 -1.59
C ILE A 95 0.43 -10.22 -0.92
N VAL A 96 0.01 -10.98 0.09
CA VAL A 96 0.91 -11.89 0.81
C VAL A 96 1.49 -12.95 -0.12
N VAL A 97 0.66 -13.54 -0.97
CA VAL A 97 1.12 -14.53 -1.97
C VAL A 97 2.13 -13.91 -2.94
N ASP A 98 1.85 -12.71 -3.42
CA ASP A 98 2.74 -11.98 -4.32
C ASP A 98 4.09 -11.68 -3.65
N LEU A 99 4.07 -11.19 -2.43
CA LEU A 99 5.29 -10.89 -1.67
C LEU A 99 6.11 -12.15 -1.39
N GLN A 100 5.47 -13.26 -1.09
CA GLN A 100 6.17 -14.54 -0.89
C GLN A 100 6.84 -15.05 -2.15
N SER A 101 6.31 -14.74 -3.32
CA SER A 101 6.89 -15.12 -4.60
C SER A 101 8.26 -14.51 -4.86
N THR A 102 8.62 -13.43 -4.16
CA THR A 102 9.94 -12.81 -4.27
C THR A 102 11.06 -13.67 -3.70
N GLY A 103 10.74 -14.59 -2.78
CA GLY A 103 11.73 -15.40 -2.07
C GLY A 103 12.54 -14.65 -1.02
N GLU A 104 12.27 -13.36 -0.82
CA GLU A 104 12.99 -12.52 0.13
C GLU A 104 12.21 -12.36 1.44
N PRO A 105 12.92 -12.10 2.57
CA PRO A 105 12.23 -11.69 3.80
C PRO A 105 11.50 -10.36 3.57
N VAL A 106 10.25 -10.30 3.99
CA VAL A 106 9.43 -9.10 3.81
C VAL A 106 8.87 -8.66 5.15
N ARG A 107 9.04 -7.37 5.45
CA ARG A 107 8.34 -6.71 6.54
C ARG A 107 7.13 -5.97 5.98
N LEU A 108 5.96 -6.44 6.31
CA LEU A 108 4.69 -5.89 5.85
C LEU A 108 4.15 -4.90 6.88
N THR A 109 3.88 -3.68 6.43
CA THR A 109 3.29 -2.62 7.24
C THR A 109 1.90 -2.28 6.71
N LEU A 110 0.90 -2.38 7.57
CA LEU A 110 -0.49 -2.02 7.33
C LEU A 110 -0.88 -0.90 8.28
N GLU A 111 -1.73 0.00 7.84
CA GLU A 111 -2.34 0.96 8.77
C GLU A 111 -3.24 0.20 9.75
N SER A 112 -2.99 0.42 11.04
CA SER A 112 -3.79 -0.19 12.10
C SER A 112 -5.16 0.49 12.16
N ARG A 113 -6.21 -0.31 12.07
CA ARG A 113 -7.59 0.15 12.22
C ARG A 113 -8.28 -0.70 13.27
N HIS A 114 -8.95 -0.04 14.20
CA HIS A 114 -9.52 -0.62 15.42
C HIS A 114 -10.32 -1.91 15.21
N ASN A 115 -11.08 -2.01 14.12
CA ASN A 115 -11.95 -3.16 13.86
C ASN A 115 -11.40 -4.14 12.79
N GLN A 116 -10.18 -3.94 12.30
CA GLN A 116 -9.66 -4.71 11.16
C GLN A 116 -8.42 -5.53 11.49
N ASP A 117 -7.65 -5.18 12.51
CA ASP A 117 -6.43 -5.89 12.86
C ASP A 117 -6.71 -7.35 13.21
N ALA A 118 -7.77 -7.62 13.96
CA ALA A 118 -8.16 -8.96 14.35
C ALA A 118 -8.56 -9.84 13.13
N ASP A 119 -9.10 -9.23 12.09
CA ASP A 119 -9.48 -9.92 10.85
C ASP A 119 -8.28 -10.09 9.92
N ASP A 120 -7.35 -9.14 9.90
CA ASP A 120 -6.19 -9.15 9.01
C ASP A 120 -5.17 -10.25 9.40
N HIS A 121 -4.92 -10.42 10.68
CA HIS A 121 -3.95 -11.41 11.16
C HIS A 121 -4.22 -12.84 10.67
N PRO A 122 -5.43 -13.39 10.80
CA PRO A 122 -5.74 -14.72 10.29
C PRO A 122 -5.58 -14.84 8.77
N VAL A 123 -5.94 -13.81 8.02
CA VAL A 123 -5.81 -13.77 6.56
C VAL A 123 -4.35 -13.85 6.15
N ILE A 124 -3.49 -13.04 6.76
CA ILE A 124 -2.05 -13.03 6.49
C ILE A 124 -1.45 -14.38 6.84
N TRP A 125 -1.79 -14.91 7.99
CA TRP A 125 -1.27 -16.19 8.45
C TRP A 125 -1.67 -17.33 7.53
N ALA A 126 -2.95 -17.39 7.12
CA ALA A 126 -3.45 -18.43 6.22
C ALA A 126 -2.85 -18.36 4.81
N ALA A 127 -2.52 -17.16 4.33
CA ALA A 127 -1.92 -16.94 3.02
C ALA A 127 -0.41 -17.25 2.99
N ARG A 128 0.25 -17.31 4.14
CA ARG A 128 1.66 -17.70 4.22
C ARG A 128 1.81 -19.20 3.96
N ARG A 129 2.78 -19.54 3.15
CA ARG A 129 3.09 -20.93 2.80
C ARG A 129 4.49 -21.30 3.26
#